data_a16800cfcdfc450187ea82a2fe851fff
#
_entry.id   a16800cfcdfc450187ea82a2fe851fff
#
_cell.length_a   1.000
_cell.length_b   1.000
_cell.length_c   1.000
_cell.angle_alpha   90.00
_cell.angle_beta   90.00
_cell.angle_gamma   90.00
#
_symmetry.space_group_name_H-M   'P 1'
#
loop_
_entity.id
_entity.type
_entity.pdbx_description
1 polymer ?
#
loop_
_entity_poly.entity_id
_entity_poly.type
_entity_poly.pdbx_seq_one_letter_code
_entity_poly.pdbx_strand_id
1 'polypeptide(L)'
;MPIFDFENLLANGAFATLFITTFFYWVMLGFFPTYQNSTPPQMSLEGNGRSDTVARFARRLQIGNIGLILANIQLFLFFVLRWIDSHHFPLSNLYESLLFLAWSLTLGHFFVPANVGAEFMIGAITAPSALFVNAFASLSLPTNLKAAAPLIPALQSNWLMMHVTMMIVSYSMLILGSLFSIALLIFSFGMQESKIHQEETPKNTKMDKLLKVLDNLSYRTLGFGFPLLTIGILSGAVWANQAWGSYWSWDPKETWALITWVVFAIYFHFRFNKKWSGKKPAIVATIGFIFLWVCYLGVNLLGKGLHSYGWFS
;
A
#
# COMPACT_ATOMS: atom_id res chain seq x y z
N MET A 1 -32.10 4.83 -9.79
CA MET A 1 -31.28 3.91 -8.99
C MET A 1 -30.93 4.67 -7.73
N PRO A 2 -31.21 4.19 -6.52
CA PRO A 2 -30.84 4.90 -5.31
C PRO A 2 -29.29 5.04 -5.25
N ILE A 3 -28.79 6.11 -4.65
CA ILE A 3 -27.34 6.44 -4.61
C ILE A 3 -26.55 5.27 -4.01
N PHE A 4 -27.10 4.61 -3.00
CA PHE A 4 -26.49 3.42 -2.36
C PHE A 4 -26.22 2.26 -3.33
N ASP A 5 -27.10 1.99 -4.29
CA ASP A 5 -26.88 0.93 -5.31
C ASP A 5 -25.74 1.30 -6.23
N PHE A 6 -25.56 2.60 -6.53
CA PHE A 6 -24.48 3.07 -7.39
C PHE A 6 -23.13 3.05 -6.67
N GLU A 7 -23.09 3.36 -5.39
CA GLU A 7 -21.89 3.21 -4.55
C GLU A 7 -21.40 1.75 -4.51
N ASN A 8 -22.34 0.82 -4.27
CA ASN A 8 -22.03 -0.61 -4.27
C ASN A 8 -21.54 -1.09 -5.64
N LEU A 9 -22.11 -0.59 -6.73
CA LEU A 9 -21.67 -0.88 -8.09
C LEU A 9 -20.22 -0.43 -8.32
N LEU A 10 -19.85 0.76 -7.85
CA LEU A 10 -18.49 1.30 -7.97
C LEU A 10 -17.48 0.50 -7.14
N ALA A 11 -17.80 0.16 -5.90
CA ALA A 11 -16.92 -0.64 -5.03
C ALA A 11 -16.69 -2.06 -5.58
N ASN A 12 -17.77 -2.71 -6.06
CA ASN A 12 -17.70 -4.03 -6.70
C ASN A 12 -17.05 -3.96 -8.09
N GLY A 13 -17.27 -2.88 -8.83
CA GLY A 13 -16.58 -2.60 -10.10
C GLY A 13 -15.08 -2.46 -9.90
N ALA A 14 -14.65 -1.72 -8.87
CA ALA A 14 -13.26 -1.59 -8.50
C ALA A 14 -12.64 -2.95 -8.12
N PHE A 15 -13.37 -3.81 -7.38
CA PHE A 15 -12.95 -5.16 -7.09
C PHE A 15 -12.70 -5.97 -8.37
N ALA A 16 -13.66 -6.00 -9.31
CA ALA A 16 -13.51 -6.72 -10.57
C ALA A 16 -12.33 -6.18 -11.41
N THR A 17 -12.19 -4.85 -11.49
CA THR A 17 -11.09 -4.20 -12.20
C THR A 17 -9.73 -4.56 -11.58
N LEU A 18 -9.62 -4.51 -10.24
CA LEU A 18 -8.40 -4.90 -9.52
C LEU A 18 -8.07 -6.38 -9.68
N PHE A 19 -9.09 -7.26 -9.69
CA PHE A 19 -8.91 -8.69 -9.92
C PHE A 19 -8.32 -8.97 -11.31
N ILE A 20 -8.90 -8.39 -12.36
CA ILE A 20 -8.40 -8.53 -13.74
C ILE A 20 -6.98 -7.94 -13.84
N THR A 21 -6.74 -6.78 -13.24
CA THR A 21 -5.44 -6.11 -13.26
C THR A 21 -4.37 -6.91 -12.53
N THR A 22 -4.70 -7.50 -11.38
CA THR A 22 -3.80 -8.39 -10.63
C THR A 22 -3.43 -9.61 -11.44
N PHE A 23 -4.43 -10.28 -12.02
CA PHE A 23 -4.20 -11.43 -12.89
C PHE A 23 -3.32 -11.07 -14.08
N PHE A 24 -3.57 -9.92 -14.72
CA PHE A 24 -2.75 -9.42 -15.82
C PHE A 24 -1.29 -9.23 -15.40
N TYR A 25 -1.01 -8.55 -14.28
CA TYR A 25 0.37 -8.35 -13.82
C TYR A 25 1.08 -9.66 -13.49
N TRP A 26 0.40 -10.62 -12.85
CA TRP A 26 1.00 -11.91 -12.49
C TRP A 26 1.28 -12.78 -13.73
N VAL A 27 0.36 -12.81 -14.69
CA VAL A 27 0.58 -13.45 -15.99
C VAL A 27 1.79 -12.81 -16.69
N MET A 28 1.88 -11.47 -16.71
CA MET A 28 3.02 -10.78 -17.33
C MET A 28 4.33 -11.11 -16.63
N LEU A 29 4.38 -11.21 -15.31
CA LEU A 29 5.57 -11.63 -14.58
C LEU A 29 5.97 -13.07 -14.89
N GLY A 30 5.01 -13.99 -15.00
CA GLY A 30 5.26 -15.41 -15.29
C GLY A 30 5.79 -15.65 -16.72
N PHE A 31 5.21 -14.97 -17.71
CA PHE A 31 5.56 -15.19 -19.12
C PHE A 31 6.74 -14.35 -19.62
N PHE A 32 7.17 -13.30 -18.90
CA PHE A 32 8.22 -12.38 -19.36
C PHE A 32 9.39 -12.19 -18.37
N PRO A 33 9.97 -13.27 -17.78
CA PRO A 33 11.16 -13.13 -16.95
C PRO A 33 12.38 -12.62 -17.74
N THR A 34 12.32 -12.70 -19.08
CA THR A 34 13.45 -12.45 -19.98
C THR A 34 13.70 -10.97 -20.26
N TYR A 35 12.74 -10.08 -19.96
CA TYR A 35 12.90 -8.64 -20.26
C TYR A 35 13.87 -7.90 -19.32
N GLN A 36 14.18 -8.47 -18.16
CA GLN A 36 15.25 -7.98 -17.28
C GLN A 36 16.65 -8.07 -17.89
N ASN A 37 16.77 -8.67 -19.08
CA ASN A 37 18.04 -8.93 -19.79
C ASN A 37 18.43 -7.84 -20.79
N SER A 38 17.54 -6.94 -21.15
CA SER A 38 17.86 -5.86 -22.05
C SER A 38 18.43 -4.69 -21.25
N THR A 39 19.73 -4.45 -21.38
CA THR A 39 20.34 -3.13 -21.18
C THR A 39 19.45 -2.08 -21.85
N PRO A 40 19.25 -0.87 -21.25
CA PRO A 40 18.61 0.21 -21.97
C PRO A 40 19.26 0.31 -23.34
N PRO A 41 18.48 0.38 -24.42
CA PRO A 41 19.06 0.39 -25.75
C PRO A 41 19.99 1.61 -25.85
N GLN A 42 21.30 1.37 -25.85
CA GLN A 42 22.18 2.32 -26.49
C GLN A 42 21.66 2.42 -27.91
N MET A 43 21.41 3.63 -28.35
CA MET A 43 20.85 3.99 -29.65
C MET A 43 21.81 3.55 -30.78
N SER A 44 21.84 2.25 -31.04
CA SER A 44 22.47 1.70 -32.24
C SER A 44 21.37 1.56 -33.27
N LEU A 45 21.58 2.26 -34.38
CA LEU A 45 20.69 2.39 -35.53
C LEU A 45 20.53 1.10 -36.36
N GLU A 46 20.57 -0.09 -35.75
CA GLU A 46 20.47 -1.35 -36.48
C GLU A 46 19.40 -2.28 -35.89
N GLY A 47 18.34 -2.53 -36.65
CA GLY A 47 17.46 -3.68 -36.57
C GLY A 47 16.00 -3.39 -36.20
N ASN A 48 15.11 -3.44 -37.19
CA ASN A 48 13.64 -3.28 -37.10
C ASN A 48 12.94 -4.19 -36.04
N GLY A 49 13.49 -5.35 -35.68
CA GLY A 49 12.88 -6.28 -34.73
C GLY A 49 12.99 -5.91 -33.27
N ARG A 50 13.93 -5.04 -32.87
CA ARG A 50 14.16 -4.62 -31.49
C ARG A 50 13.21 -3.50 -31.06
N SER A 51 12.85 -2.63 -31.98
CA SER A 51 11.84 -1.57 -31.83
C SER A 51 10.47 -2.14 -31.50
N ASP A 52 10.05 -3.21 -32.15
CA ASP A 52 8.75 -3.85 -31.95
C ASP A 52 8.61 -4.52 -30.58
N THR A 53 9.70 -5.04 -30.02
CA THR A 53 9.69 -5.69 -28.71
C THR A 53 9.55 -4.65 -27.59
N VAL A 54 10.27 -3.52 -27.69
CA VAL A 54 10.16 -2.41 -26.73
C VAL A 54 8.77 -1.77 -26.80
N ALA A 55 8.23 -1.55 -27.99
CA ALA A 55 6.90 -1.00 -28.18
C ALA A 55 5.80 -1.93 -27.61
N ARG A 56 5.93 -3.25 -27.82
CA ARG A 56 5.01 -4.24 -27.24
C ARG A 56 5.08 -4.27 -25.72
N PHE A 57 6.26 -4.17 -25.13
CA PHE A 57 6.43 -4.09 -23.67
C PHE A 57 5.80 -2.82 -23.09
N ALA A 58 6.11 -1.65 -23.64
CA ALA A 58 5.53 -0.38 -23.22
C ALA A 58 3.99 -0.40 -23.31
N ARG A 59 3.44 -0.94 -24.39
CA ARG A 59 1.97 -1.09 -24.55
C ARG A 59 1.36 -2.00 -23.49
N ARG A 60 2.02 -3.10 -23.13
CA ARG A 60 1.53 -4.01 -22.08
C ARG A 60 1.56 -3.38 -20.69
N LEU A 61 2.61 -2.64 -20.39
CA LEU A 61 2.70 -1.88 -19.14
C LEU A 61 1.57 -0.86 -19.04
N GLN A 62 1.27 -0.16 -20.16
CA GLN A 62 0.14 0.77 -20.22
C GLN A 62 -1.20 0.10 -19.90
N ILE A 63 -1.44 -1.16 -20.33
CA ILE A 63 -2.68 -1.89 -20.03
C ILE A 63 -2.82 -2.11 -18.51
N GLY A 64 -1.76 -2.55 -17.83
CA GLY A 64 -1.78 -2.71 -16.37
C GLY A 64 -2.04 -1.40 -15.64
N ASN A 65 -1.36 -0.32 -16.05
CA ASN A 65 -1.55 1.00 -15.48
C ASN A 65 -2.96 1.55 -15.74
N ILE A 66 -3.55 1.31 -16.91
CA ILE A 66 -4.96 1.67 -17.19
C ILE A 66 -5.90 0.96 -16.22
N GLY A 67 -5.68 -0.32 -15.93
CA GLY A 67 -6.48 -1.05 -14.94
C GLY A 67 -6.40 -0.41 -13.54
N LEU A 68 -5.21 -0.04 -13.09
CA LEU A 68 -5.04 0.66 -11.80
C LEU A 68 -5.68 2.06 -11.81
N ILE A 69 -5.57 2.81 -12.90
CA ILE A 69 -6.21 4.12 -13.06
C ILE A 69 -7.74 3.97 -12.99
N LEU A 70 -8.30 3.00 -13.71
CA LEU A 70 -9.75 2.74 -13.70
C LEU A 70 -10.24 2.39 -12.30
N ALA A 71 -9.55 1.49 -11.59
CA ALA A 71 -9.89 1.14 -10.21
C ALA A 71 -9.78 2.35 -9.28
N ASN A 72 -8.74 3.18 -9.44
CA ASN A 72 -8.58 4.41 -8.66
C ASN A 72 -9.72 5.40 -8.90
N ILE A 73 -10.12 5.61 -10.16
CA ILE A 73 -11.25 6.48 -10.52
C ILE A 73 -12.57 5.94 -9.95
N GLN A 74 -12.83 4.63 -10.03
CA GLN A 74 -14.02 4.01 -9.46
C GLN A 74 -14.11 4.22 -7.95
N LEU A 75 -13.02 4.02 -7.22
CA LEU A 75 -12.94 4.27 -5.78
C LEU A 75 -13.06 5.76 -5.45
N PHE A 76 -12.46 6.64 -6.24
CA PHE A 76 -12.60 8.08 -6.07
C PHE A 76 -14.07 8.52 -6.25
N LEU A 77 -14.74 8.06 -7.30
CA LEU A 77 -16.16 8.35 -7.53
C LEU A 77 -17.05 7.79 -6.40
N PHE A 78 -16.72 6.60 -5.87
CA PHE A 78 -17.37 6.07 -4.67
C PHE A 78 -17.31 7.09 -3.52
N PHE A 79 -16.12 7.65 -3.22
CA PHE A 79 -15.97 8.63 -2.15
C PHE A 79 -16.71 9.93 -2.40
N VAL A 80 -16.73 10.41 -3.64
CA VAL A 80 -17.50 11.61 -4.00
C VAL A 80 -18.99 11.41 -3.79
N LEU A 81 -19.55 10.29 -4.26
CA LEU A 81 -20.97 9.98 -4.09
C LEU A 81 -21.33 9.79 -2.61
N ARG A 82 -20.48 9.05 -1.89
CA ARG A 82 -20.65 8.81 -0.46
C ARG A 82 -20.63 10.11 0.34
N TRP A 83 -19.76 11.07 -0.03
CA TRP A 83 -19.71 12.39 0.59
C TRP A 83 -20.98 13.19 0.33
N ILE A 84 -21.52 13.14 -0.89
CA ILE A 84 -22.75 13.82 -1.25
C ILE A 84 -23.95 13.23 -0.47
N ASP A 85 -24.01 11.90 -0.35
CA ASP A 85 -25.10 11.20 0.33
C ASP A 85 -25.06 11.39 1.86
N SER A 86 -23.87 11.24 2.46
CA SER A 86 -23.70 11.31 3.91
C SER A 86 -23.58 12.74 4.46
N HIS A 87 -23.38 13.76 3.60
CA HIS A 87 -23.11 15.16 3.96
C HIS A 87 -21.88 15.39 4.85
N HIS A 88 -20.99 14.39 4.97
CA HIS A 88 -19.71 14.48 5.68
C HIS A 88 -18.62 13.70 4.95
N PHE A 89 -17.36 13.97 5.30
CA PHE A 89 -16.24 13.28 4.70
C PHE A 89 -16.29 11.77 5.03
N PRO A 90 -16.24 10.88 4.03
CA PRO A 90 -16.52 9.45 4.19
C PRO A 90 -15.34 8.67 4.76
N LEU A 91 -15.04 8.87 6.03
CA LEU A 91 -14.08 8.12 6.85
C LEU A 91 -14.64 7.83 8.25
N SER A 92 -15.95 7.57 8.33
CA SER A 92 -16.69 7.39 9.59
C SER A 92 -16.68 5.96 10.12
N ASN A 93 -16.38 4.98 9.27
CA ASN A 93 -16.44 3.56 9.62
C ASN A 93 -15.31 2.74 8.98
N LEU A 94 -15.22 1.47 9.39
CA LEU A 94 -14.16 0.57 8.91
C LEU A 94 -14.26 0.29 7.39
N TYR A 95 -15.46 0.19 6.84
CA TYR A 95 -15.68 -0.02 5.41
C TYR A 95 -15.09 1.12 4.58
N GLU A 96 -15.41 2.35 4.92
CA GLU A 96 -14.92 3.55 4.26
C GLU A 96 -13.41 3.68 4.40
N SER A 97 -12.85 3.39 5.58
CA SER A 97 -11.40 3.46 5.81
C SER A 97 -10.63 2.41 5.00
N LEU A 98 -11.18 1.20 4.83
CA LEU A 98 -10.56 0.15 4.01
C LEU A 98 -10.62 0.49 2.52
N LEU A 99 -11.74 0.98 2.01
CA LEU A 99 -11.83 1.44 0.62
C LEU A 99 -10.89 2.62 0.37
N PHE A 100 -10.73 3.53 1.35
CA PHE A 100 -9.79 4.64 1.26
C PHE A 100 -8.33 4.14 1.27
N LEU A 101 -8.03 3.08 2.01
CA LEU A 101 -6.74 2.42 1.96
C LEU A 101 -6.50 1.79 0.58
N ALA A 102 -7.49 1.11 0.00
CA ALA A 102 -7.40 0.55 -1.34
C ALA A 102 -7.18 1.64 -2.40
N TRP A 103 -7.92 2.76 -2.30
CA TRP A 103 -7.71 3.93 -3.14
C TRP A 103 -6.31 4.53 -2.99
N SER A 104 -5.84 4.69 -1.75
CA SER A 104 -4.50 5.22 -1.46
C SER A 104 -3.39 4.29 -1.95
N LEU A 105 -3.57 2.96 -1.91
CA LEU A 105 -2.64 1.98 -2.47
C LEU A 105 -2.54 2.11 -3.99
N THR A 106 -3.68 2.20 -4.69
CA THR A 106 -3.68 2.38 -6.15
C THR A 106 -3.10 3.73 -6.55
N LEU A 107 -3.38 4.79 -5.81
CA LEU A 107 -2.78 6.11 -6.00
C LEU A 107 -1.26 6.07 -5.74
N GLY A 108 -0.85 5.43 -4.65
CA GLY A 108 0.53 5.26 -4.24
C GLY A 108 1.40 4.58 -5.29
N HIS A 109 0.82 3.69 -6.10
CA HIS A 109 1.51 3.06 -7.23
C HIS A 109 2.21 4.09 -8.14
N PHE A 110 1.54 5.21 -8.42
CA PHE A 110 2.06 6.23 -9.33
C PHE A 110 3.11 7.15 -8.69
N PHE A 111 3.18 7.19 -7.35
CA PHE A 111 4.20 7.92 -6.61
C PHE A 111 5.47 7.09 -6.34
N VAL A 112 5.43 5.76 -6.53
CA VAL A 112 6.62 4.92 -6.39
C VAL A 112 7.52 5.12 -7.59
N PRO A 113 8.75 5.66 -7.42
CA PRO A 113 9.65 5.93 -8.52
C PRO A 113 10.13 4.62 -9.15
N ALA A 114 9.67 4.34 -10.36
CA ALA A 114 10.03 3.16 -11.11
C ALA A 114 11.21 3.45 -12.05
N ASN A 115 12.24 2.61 -12.01
CA ASN A 115 13.19 2.49 -13.10
C ASN A 115 12.61 1.53 -14.16
N VAL A 116 12.96 1.74 -15.43
CA VAL A 116 12.54 0.86 -16.54
C VAL A 116 12.78 -0.61 -16.17
N GLY A 117 11.73 -1.41 -16.14
CA GLY A 117 11.77 -2.84 -15.79
C GLY A 117 11.29 -3.20 -14.37
N ALA A 118 11.24 -2.26 -13.42
CA ALA A 118 10.68 -2.48 -12.08
C ALA A 118 9.15 -2.28 -12.02
N GLU A 119 8.57 -1.62 -13.01
CA GLU A 119 7.18 -1.20 -13.05
C GLU A 119 6.20 -2.38 -12.97
N PHE A 120 6.50 -3.51 -13.63
CA PHE A 120 5.68 -4.72 -13.51
C PHE A 120 5.69 -5.31 -12.11
N MET A 121 6.82 -5.24 -11.42
CA MET A 121 6.94 -5.72 -10.04
C MET A 121 6.14 -4.84 -9.09
N ILE A 122 6.18 -3.52 -9.30
CA ILE A 122 5.41 -2.58 -8.50
C ILE A 122 3.92 -2.87 -8.69
N GLY A 123 3.45 -3.01 -9.94
CA GLY A 123 2.07 -3.35 -10.24
C GLY A 123 1.64 -4.71 -9.69
N ALA A 124 2.52 -5.72 -9.78
CA ALA A 124 2.27 -7.07 -9.28
C ALA A 124 2.19 -7.16 -7.74
N ILE A 125 2.67 -6.16 -7.03
CA ILE A 125 2.55 -6.02 -5.57
C ILE A 125 1.38 -5.11 -5.22
N THR A 126 1.25 -3.97 -5.91
CA THR A 126 0.22 -2.97 -5.61
C THR A 126 -1.19 -3.45 -5.92
N ALA A 127 -1.40 -4.05 -7.12
CA ALA A 127 -2.72 -4.47 -7.54
C ALA A 127 -3.34 -5.52 -6.61
N PRO A 128 -2.65 -6.64 -6.25
CA PRO A 128 -3.19 -7.59 -5.28
C PRO A 128 -3.36 -6.99 -3.88
N SER A 129 -2.49 -6.07 -3.45
CA SER A 129 -2.64 -5.42 -2.15
C SER A 129 -3.94 -4.61 -2.07
N ALA A 130 -4.22 -3.79 -3.09
CA ALA A 130 -5.47 -3.05 -3.19
C ALA A 130 -6.68 -3.98 -3.35
N LEU A 131 -6.53 -5.06 -4.14
CA LEU A 131 -7.56 -6.09 -4.32
C LEU A 131 -7.95 -6.75 -3.00
N PHE A 132 -6.98 -7.20 -2.19
CA PHE A 132 -7.27 -7.87 -0.92
C PHE A 132 -7.96 -6.94 0.07
N VAL A 133 -7.55 -5.69 0.15
CA VAL A 133 -8.18 -4.69 1.03
C VAL A 133 -9.62 -4.39 0.56
N ASN A 134 -9.83 -4.19 -0.75
CA ASN A 134 -11.16 -3.97 -1.32
C ASN A 134 -12.05 -5.21 -1.15
N ALA A 135 -11.52 -6.43 -1.41
CA ALA A 135 -12.24 -7.68 -1.22
C ALA A 135 -12.70 -7.84 0.23
N PHE A 136 -11.81 -7.59 1.19
CA PHE A 136 -12.16 -7.67 2.61
C PHE A 136 -13.27 -6.66 2.96
N ALA A 137 -13.17 -5.42 2.51
CA ALA A 137 -14.20 -4.42 2.73
C ALA A 137 -15.55 -4.83 2.10
N SER A 138 -15.53 -5.24 0.83
CA SER A 138 -16.76 -5.49 0.06
C SER A 138 -17.43 -6.82 0.36
N LEU A 139 -16.64 -7.88 0.67
CA LEU A 139 -17.16 -9.24 0.80
C LEU A 139 -17.28 -9.72 2.25
N SER A 140 -16.36 -9.30 3.15
CA SER A 140 -16.29 -9.83 4.51
C SER A 140 -17.07 -8.99 5.52
N LEU A 141 -17.21 -7.68 5.29
CA LEU A 141 -17.92 -6.82 6.23
C LEU A 141 -19.44 -7.00 6.12
N PRO A 142 -20.16 -7.10 7.25
CA PRO A 142 -21.60 -7.16 7.27
C PRO A 142 -22.24 -5.84 6.77
N THR A 143 -23.45 -5.91 6.24
CA THR A 143 -24.14 -4.79 5.59
C THR A 143 -24.39 -3.60 6.52
N ASN A 144 -24.63 -3.84 7.80
CA ASN A 144 -24.79 -2.78 8.81
C ASN A 144 -23.53 -1.92 8.99
N LEU A 145 -22.34 -2.47 8.81
CA LEU A 145 -21.07 -1.72 8.86
C LEU A 145 -20.75 -0.97 7.55
N LYS A 146 -21.47 -1.26 6.48
CA LYS A 146 -21.33 -0.56 5.19
C LYS A 146 -22.26 0.65 5.06
N ALA A 147 -23.33 0.72 5.87
CA ALA A 147 -24.26 1.82 5.83
C ALA A 147 -23.59 3.13 6.28
N ALA A 148 -23.95 4.23 5.61
CA ALA A 148 -23.59 5.56 6.11
C ALA A 148 -24.35 5.84 7.40
N ALA A 149 -23.64 6.26 8.44
CA ALA A 149 -24.23 6.65 9.71
C ALA A 149 -23.95 8.14 9.97
N PRO A 150 -24.85 8.87 10.62
CA PRO A 150 -24.57 10.23 11.05
C PRO A 150 -23.36 10.28 11.96
N LEU A 151 -22.49 11.29 11.77
CA LEU A 151 -21.33 11.46 12.63
C LEU A 151 -21.75 11.88 14.04
N ILE A 152 -21.24 11.16 15.03
CA ILE A 152 -21.32 11.62 16.42
C ILE A 152 -20.50 12.91 16.60
N PRO A 153 -20.87 13.81 17.55
CA PRO A 153 -20.23 15.12 17.70
C PRO A 153 -18.69 15.06 17.80
N ALA A 154 -18.12 14.06 18.47
CA ALA A 154 -16.67 13.88 18.59
C ALA A 154 -15.96 13.68 17.24
N LEU A 155 -16.66 13.13 16.23
CA LEU A 155 -16.11 12.88 14.90
C LEU A 155 -16.28 14.08 13.94
N GLN A 156 -17.00 15.14 14.35
CA GLN A 156 -17.23 16.35 13.55
C GLN A 156 -16.08 17.36 13.74
N SER A 157 -14.86 16.95 13.40
CA SER A 157 -13.66 17.79 13.56
C SER A 157 -12.78 17.73 12.32
N ASN A 158 -12.29 18.87 11.87
CA ASN A 158 -11.32 18.98 10.79
C ASN A 158 -9.99 18.28 11.13
N TRP A 159 -9.64 18.24 12.42
CA TRP A 159 -8.46 17.52 12.88
C TRP A 159 -8.60 16.01 12.72
N LEU A 160 -9.81 15.47 12.92
CA LEU A 160 -10.08 14.06 12.64
C LEU A 160 -9.89 13.74 11.17
N MET A 161 -10.45 14.56 10.25
CA MET A 161 -10.27 14.35 8.81
C MET A 161 -8.80 14.36 8.42
N MET A 162 -8.03 15.34 8.91
CA MET A 162 -6.58 15.41 8.69
C MET A 162 -5.87 14.19 9.25
N HIS A 163 -6.15 13.81 10.49
CA HIS A 163 -5.57 12.65 11.16
C HIS A 163 -5.79 11.38 10.35
N VAL A 164 -7.04 11.02 10.08
CA VAL A 164 -7.39 9.74 9.43
C VAL A 164 -6.85 9.71 7.99
N THR A 165 -6.94 10.80 7.26
CA THR A 165 -6.39 10.89 5.89
C THR A 165 -4.88 10.67 5.90
N MET A 166 -4.13 11.37 6.75
CA MET A 166 -2.67 11.24 6.86
C MET A 166 -2.26 9.84 7.31
N MET A 167 -2.98 9.25 8.27
CA MET A 167 -2.72 7.89 8.75
C MET A 167 -2.90 6.86 7.62
N ILE A 168 -4.02 6.90 6.88
CA ILE A 168 -4.31 5.89 5.86
C ILE A 168 -3.38 6.05 4.64
N VAL A 169 -3.08 7.27 4.21
CA VAL A 169 -2.09 7.52 3.14
C VAL A 169 -0.71 7.06 3.58
N SER A 170 -0.31 7.33 4.83
CA SER A 170 0.92 6.78 5.39
C SER A 170 0.93 5.26 5.38
N TYR A 171 -0.15 4.62 5.86
CA TYR A 171 -0.28 3.15 5.90
C TYR A 171 -0.14 2.55 4.50
N SER A 172 -0.73 3.15 3.47
CA SER A 172 -0.59 2.66 2.11
C SER A 172 0.88 2.62 1.65
N MET A 173 1.64 3.68 1.92
CA MET A 173 3.07 3.75 1.58
C MET A 173 3.91 2.80 2.43
N LEU A 174 3.64 2.70 3.73
CA LEU A 174 4.36 1.78 4.63
C LEU A 174 4.07 0.32 4.27
N ILE A 175 2.84 -0.03 3.88
CA ILE A 175 2.47 -1.36 3.38
C ILE A 175 3.27 -1.66 2.11
N LEU A 176 3.21 -0.81 1.09
CA LEU A 176 3.92 -1.02 -0.18
C LEU A 176 5.43 -1.15 0.03
N GLY A 177 6.03 -0.24 0.81
CA GLY A 177 7.46 -0.28 1.10
C GLY A 177 7.89 -1.54 1.85
N SER A 178 7.07 -2.01 2.79
CA SER A 178 7.32 -3.25 3.53
C SER A 178 7.13 -4.49 2.65
N LEU A 179 6.16 -4.50 1.73
CA LEU A 179 5.99 -5.59 0.77
C LEU A 179 7.16 -5.70 -0.20
N PHE A 180 7.78 -4.57 -0.62
CA PHE A 180 9.03 -4.60 -1.36
C PHE A 180 10.18 -5.21 -0.53
N SER A 181 10.23 -4.93 0.77
CA SER A 181 11.19 -5.56 1.69
C SER A 181 10.95 -7.06 1.85
N ILE A 182 9.70 -7.49 1.97
CA ILE A 182 9.34 -8.92 2.03
C ILE A 182 9.74 -9.63 0.73
N ALA A 183 9.44 -9.04 -0.42
CA ALA A 183 9.87 -9.58 -1.72
C ALA A 183 11.39 -9.69 -1.80
N LEU A 184 12.15 -8.68 -1.33
CA LEU A 184 13.61 -8.74 -1.23
C LEU A 184 14.06 -9.92 -0.39
N LEU A 185 13.46 -10.16 0.77
CA LEU A 185 13.82 -11.29 1.64
C LEU A 185 13.53 -12.62 0.96
N ILE A 186 12.36 -12.81 0.35
CA ILE A 186 11.98 -14.03 -0.37
C ILE A 186 13.01 -14.34 -1.46
N PHE A 187 13.30 -13.38 -2.34
CA PHE A 187 14.28 -13.58 -3.41
C PHE A 187 15.70 -13.81 -2.89
N SER A 188 16.06 -13.16 -1.78
CA SER A 188 17.39 -13.31 -1.20
C SER A 188 17.63 -14.66 -0.51
N PHE A 189 16.58 -15.28 0.06
CA PHE A 189 16.65 -16.65 0.61
C PHE A 189 16.73 -17.69 -0.49
N GLY A 190 15.94 -17.58 -1.56
CA GLY A 190 16.03 -18.47 -2.71
C GLY A 190 17.39 -18.49 -3.38
N MET A 191 18.12 -17.35 -3.38
CA MET A 191 19.51 -17.31 -3.85
C MET A 191 20.50 -18.06 -2.96
N GLN A 192 20.30 -18.05 -1.65
CA GLN A 192 21.23 -18.71 -0.72
C GLN A 192 21.15 -20.24 -0.89
N GLU A 193 19.97 -20.76 -1.14
CA GLU A 193 19.73 -22.17 -1.40
C GLU A 193 20.36 -22.63 -2.74
N SER A 194 20.25 -21.79 -3.78
CA SER A 194 20.87 -22.06 -5.10
C SER A 194 22.38 -22.02 -5.08
N LYS A 195 23.01 -21.19 -4.23
CA LYS A 195 24.49 -21.10 -4.10
C LYS A 195 25.13 -22.30 -3.40
N ILE A 196 24.35 -23.06 -2.62
CA ILE A 196 24.82 -24.29 -1.98
C ILE A 196 25.05 -25.40 -3.02
N HIS A 197 24.41 -25.30 -4.18
CA HIS A 197 24.45 -26.34 -5.24
C HIS A 197 25.27 -25.97 -6.48
N GLN A 198 25.86 -24.76 -6.57
CA GLN A 198 26.64 -24.33 -7.75
C GLN A 198 27.91 -23.57 -7.38
N GLU A 199 29.04 -24.00 -7.94
CA GLU A 199 30.32 -23.30 -7.89
C GLU A 199 30.22 -21.90 -8.51
N GLU A 200 30.98 -20.98 -7.91
CA GLU A 200 31.23 -19.57 -8.24
C GLU A 200 30.63 -19.01 -9.53
N THR A 201 29.46 -18.38 -9.42
CA THR A 201 28.92 -17.54 -10.49
C THR A 201 29.38 -16.08 -10.33
N PRO A 202 29.67 -15.35 -11.41
CA PRO A 202 30.24 -14.00 -11.38
C PRO A 202 29.35 -12.99 -10.62
N LYS A 203 30.02 -12.12 -9.87
CA LYS A 203 29.51 -11.13 -8.90
C LYS A 203 28.49 -10.06 -9.41
N ASN A 204 27.88 -10.24 -10.55
CA ASN A 204 26.92 -9.28 -11.13
C ASN A 204 25.71 -9.98 -11.74
N THR A 205 25.11 -10.87 -10.97
CA THR A 205 23.91 -11.57 -11.43
C THR A 205 22.72 -10.63 -11.53
N LYS A 206 21.79 -10.93 -12.44
CA LYS A 206 20.51 -10.22 -12.61
C LYS A 206 19.75 -10.08 -11.29
N MET A 207 19.89 -11.08 -10.43
CA MET A 207 19.27 -11.14 -9.11
C MET A 207 19.84 -10.07 -8.15
N ASP A 208 21.16 -9.81 -8.18
CA ASP A 208 21.75 -8.74 -7.36
C ASP A 208 21.22 -7.35 -7.75
N LYS A 209 20.97 -7.13 -9.06
CA LYS A 209 20.33 -5.91 -9.54
C LYS A 209 18.89 -5.81 -9.05
N LEU A 210 18.12 -6.89 -9.10
CA LEU A 210 16.76 -6.96 -8.61
C LEU A 210 16.69 -6.65 -7.10
N LEU A 211 17.54 -7.27 -6.29
CA LEU A 211 17.60 -7.01 -4.85
C LEU A 211 17.91 -5.55 -4.53
N LYS A 212 18.84 -4.92 -5.28
CA LYS A 212 19.12 -3.48 -5.15
C LYS A 212 17.94 -2.60 -5.52
N VAL A 213 17.20 -2.97 -6.57
CA VAL A 213 15.98 -2.25 -6.96
C VAL A 213 14.92 -2.34 -5.88
N LEU A 214 14.65 -3.54 -5.35
CA LEU A 214 13.67 -3.75 -4.27
C LEU A 214 14.07 -3.00 -2.99
N ASP A 215 15.36 -3.02 -2.60
CA ASP A 215 15.86 -2.26 -1.45
C ASP A 215 15.65 -0.74 -1.62
N ASN A 216 15.92 -0.22 -2.82
CA ASN A 216 15.73 1.20 -3.13
C ASN A 216 14.25 1.59 -3.18
N LEU A 217 13.39 0.77 -3.78
CA LEU A 217 11.94 0.98 -3.81
C LEU A 217 11.36 1.00 -2.38
N SER A 218 11.71 -0.01 -1.58
CA SER A 218 11.32 -0.06 -0.17
C SER A 218 11.75 1.20 0.57
N TYR A 219 13.01 1.56 0.50
CA TYR A 219 13.55 2.73 1.20
C TYR A 219 12.82 4.04 0.85
N ARG A 220 12.61 4.28 -0.45
CA ARG A 220 11.93 5.51 -0.91
C ARG A 220 10.47 5.54 -0.52
N THR A 221 9.77 4.42 -0.65
CA THR A 221 8.34 4.33 -0.34
C THR A 221 8.10 4.47 1.17
N LEU A 222 8.90 3.79 2.01
CA LEU A 222 8.87 3.97 3.46
C LEU A 222 9.23 5.41 3.86
N GLY A 223 10.23 6.01 3.17
CA GLY A 223 10.66 7.39 3.40
C GLY A 223 9.59 8.43 3.13
N PHE A 224 8.65 8.14 2.23
CA PHE A 224 7.47 8.97 2.03
C PHE A 224 6.39 8.71 3.09
N GLY A 225 6.17 7.45 3.46
CA GLY A 225 5.13 7.06 4.43
C GLY A 225 5.43 7.51 5.86
N PHE A 226 6.68 7.45 6.32
CA PHE A 226 7.04 7.72 7.71
C PHE A 226 6.78 9.16 8.18
N PRO A 227 7.11 10.22 7.43
CA PRO A 227 6.71 11.58 7.79
C PRO A 227 5.19 11.76 7.88
N LEU A 228 4.43 11.14 6.98
CA LEU A 228 2.97 11.18 7.01
C LEU A 228 2.40 10.47 8.26
N LEU A 229 3.03 9.37 8.70
CA LEU A 229 2.69 8.71 9.96
C LEU A 229 2.89 9.67 11.14
N THR A 230 4.00 10.38 11.16
CA THR A 230 4.29 11.36 12.21
C THR A 230 3.25 12.49 12.25
N ILE A 231 2.94 13.08 11.09
CA ILE A 231 1.89 14.11 10.98
C ILE A 231 0.53 13.54 11.40
N GLY A 232 0.21 12.32 10.98
CA GLY A 232 -1.01 11.63 11.36
C GLY A 232 -1.14 11.47 12.88
N ILE A 233 -0.12 10.98 13.56
CA ILE A 233 -0.13 10.81 15.03
C ILE A 233 -0.26 12.17 15.72
N LEU A 234 0.48 13.19 15.31
CA LEU A 234 0.42 14.53 15.93
C LEU A 234 -0.96 15.18 15.74
N SER A 235 -1.53 15.12 14.54
CA SER A 235 -2.88 15.64 14.31
C SER A 235 -3.96 14.85 15.07
N GLY A 236 -3.76 13.54 15.26
CA GLY A 236 -4.60 12.71 16.10
C GLY A 236 -4.57 13.12 17.58
N ALA A 237 -3.39 13.46 18.10
CA ALA A 237 -3.26 13.98 19.46
C ALA A 237 -4.02 15.30 19.65
N VAL A 238 -3.94 16.23 18.68
CA VAL A 238 -4.72 17.47 18.72
C VAL A 238 -6.22 17.21 18.69
N TRP A 239 -6.67 16.29 17.82
CA TRP A 239 -8.07 15.86 17.81
C TRP A 239 -8.51 15.23 19.13
N ALA A 240 -7.70 14.33 19.70
CA ALA A 240 -7.98 13.69 20.99
C ALA A 240 -8.19 14.70 22.11
N ASN A 241 -7.34 15.75 22.16
CA ASN A 241 -7.53 16.83 23.11
C ASN A 241 -8.84 17.61 22.90
N GLN A 242 -9.23 17.84 21.65
CA GLN A 242 -10.49 18.52 21.33
C GLN A 242 -11.71 17.65 21.69
N ALA A 243 -11.64 16.32 21.45
CA ALA A 243 -12.75 15.40 21.63
C ALA A 243 -12.90 14.93 23.09
N TRP A 244 -11.80 14.73 23.80
CA TRP A 244 -11.74 14.10 25.13
C TRP A 244 -10.95 14.88 26.20
N GLY A 245 -10.38 16.04 25.85
CA GLY A 245 -9.65 16.90 26.79
C GLY A 245 -8.23 16.43 27.12
N SER A 246 -7.70 15.42 26.40
CA SER A 246 -6.34 14.91 26.60
C SER A 246 -5.67 14.63 25.26
N TYR A 247 -4.39 15.05 25.11
CA TYR A 247 -3.62 14.77 23.89
C TYR A 247 -3.24 13.31 23.75
N TRP A 248 -3.18 12.55 24.85
CA TRP A 248 -2.75 11.17 24.89
C TRP A 248 -3.32 10.45 26.10
N SER A 249 -3.98 9.32 25.89
CA SER A 249 -4.67 8.56 26.95
C SER A 249 -4.12 7.14 27.14
N TRP A 250 -3.10 6.74 26.39
CA TRP A 250 -2.57 5.38 26.33
C TRP A 250 -3.62 4.35 25.88
N ASP A 251 -4.59 4.81 25.11
CA ASP A 251 -5.53 3.93 24.42
C ASP A 251 -4.77 2.87 23.57
N PRO A 252 -5.29 1.65 23.44
CA PRO A 252 -4.63 0.61 22.66
C PRO A 252 -4.22 1.06 21.25
N LYS A 253 -5.04 1.88 20.57
CA LYS A 253 -4.73 2.37 19.22
C LYS A 253 -3.59 3.40 19.21
N GLU A 254 -3.58 4.29 20.18
CA GLU A 254 -2.47 5.25 20.37
C GLU A 254 -1.15 4.50 20.66
N THR A 255 -1.21 3.52 21.56
CA THR A 255 -0.04 2.71 21.94
C THR A 255 0.52 1.93 20.74
N TRP A 256 -0.33 1.26 19.96
CA TRP A 256 0.11 0.52 18.78
C TRP A 256 0.58 1.44 17.64
N ALA A 257 0.03 2.64 17.51
CA ALA A 257 0.52 3.65 16.58
C ALA A 257 1.94 4.12 16.96
N LEU A 258 2.20 4.34 18.25
CA LEU A 258 3.53 4.67 18.75
C LEU A 258 4.53 3.52 18.52
N ILE A 259 4.15 2.27 18.82
CA ILE A 259 5.00 1.10 18.57
C ILE A 259 5.35 1.01 17.07
N THR A 260 4.37 1.16 16.20
CA THR A 260 4.56 1.16 14.74
C THR A 260 5.53 2.27 14.33
N TRP A 261 5.34 3.47 14.85
CA TRP A 261 6.23 4.61 14.60
C TRP A 261 7.67 4.32 15.06
N VAL A 262 7.86 3.78 16.26
CA VAL A 262 9.19 3.43 16.80
C VAL A 262 9.90 2.40 15.92
N VAL A 263 9.19 1.37 15.44
CA VAL A 263 9.80 0.36 14.55
C VAL A 263 10.30 0.98 13.22
N PHE A 264 9.50 1.85 12.61
CA PHE A 264 9.97 2.55 11.40
C PHE A 264 11.04 3.61 11.70
N ALA A 265 11.02 4.26 12.87
CA ALA A 265 12.10 5.13 13.32
C ALA A 265 13.43 4.35 13.47
N ILE A 266 13.39 3.13 14.04
CA ILE A 266 14.53 2.21 14.11
C ILE A 266 15.04 1.85 12.70
N TYR A 267 14.12 1.55 11.76
CA TYR A 267 14.48 1.29 10.36
C TYR A 267 15.30 2.46 9.78
N PHE A 268 14.80 3.70 9.89
CA PHE A 268 15.49 4.89 9.36
C PHE A 268 16.77 5.21 10.12
N HIS A 269 16.79 5.03 11.45
CA HIS A 269 18.00 5.22 12.24
C HIS A 269 19.17 4.35 11.73
N PHE A 270 18.90 3.07 11.48
CA PHE A 270 19.93 2.18 10.96
C PHE A 270 20.28 2.47 9.49
N ARG A 271 19.33 2.90 8.69
CA ARG A 271 19.59 3.32 7.30
C ARG A 271 20.52 4.53 7.24
N PHE A 272 20.29 5.55 8.08
CA PHE A 272 21.08 6.78 8.08
C PHE A 272 22.42 6.62 8.79
N ASN A 273 22.44 6.12 10.03
CA ASN A 273 23.63 6.09 10.86
C ASN A 273 24.55 4.91 10.55
N LYS A 274 24.00 3.72 10.31
CA LYS A 274 24.78 2.50 10.06
C LYS A 274 24.91 2.18 8.58
N LYS A 275 24.30 2.95 7.69
CA LYS A 275 24.27 2.73 6.23
C LYS A 275 23.87 1.30 5.85
N TRP A 276 22.97 0.70 6.63
CA TRP A 276 22.47 -0.64 6.36
C TRP A 276 21.69 -0.67 5.04
N SER A 277 21.87 -1.75 4.28
CA SER A 277 21.14 -2.02 3.04
C SER A 277 20.85 -3.52 2.91
N GLY A 278 19.87 -3.86 2.07
CA GLY A 278 19.50 -5.24 1.78
C GLY A 278 18.75 -5.93 2.91
N LYS A 279 19.19 -7.13 3.33
CA LYS A 279 18.44 -8.01 4.25
C LYS A 279 18.13 -7.39 5.62
N LYS A 280 19.11 -6.73 6.24
CA LYS A 280 18.96 -6.24 7.63
C LYS A 280 17.82 -5.22 7.78
N PRO A 281 17.77 -4.11 7.02
CA PRO A 281 16.63 -3.20 7.10
C PRO A 281 15.33 -3.83 6.59
N ALA A 282 15.40 -4.77 5.63
CA ALA A 282 14.21 -5.46 5.15
C ALA A 282 13.51 -6.28 6.25
N ILE A 283 14.26 -6.91 7.16
CA ILE A 283 13.69 -7.60 8.32
C ILE A 283 12.94 -6.60 9.22
N VAL A 284 13.54 -5.44 9.50
CA VAL A 284 12.89 -4.41 10.35
C VAL A 284 11.60 -3.90 9.70
N ALA A 285 11.62 -3.65 8.38
CA ALA A 285 10.43 -3.23 7.64
C ALA A 285 9.33 -4.31 7.66
N THR A 286 9.70 -5.59 7.57
CA THR A 286 8.76 -6.72 7.66
C THR A 286 8.12 -6.81 9.06
N ILE A 287 8.88 -6.57 10.12
CA ILE A 287 8.34 -6.46 11.48
C ILE A 287 7.37 -5.26 11.56
N GLY A 288 7.76 -4.12 10.99
CA GLY A 288 6.90 -2.93 10.89
C GLY A 288 5.57 -3.20 10.18
N PHE A 289 5.58 -4.03 9.12
CA PHE A 289 4.38 -4.46 8.42
C PHE A 289 3.40 -5.20 9.34
N ILE A 290 3.91 -6.12 10.16
CA ILE A 290 3.07 -6.86 11.12
C ILE A 290 2.45 -5.90 12.15
N PHE A 291 3.25 -5.01 12.74
CA PHE A 291 2.77 -4.06 13.73
C PHE A 291 1.75 -3.05 13.15
N LEU A 292 1.94 -2.65 11.89
CA LEU A 292 0.99 -1.81 11.19
C LEU A 292 -0.39 -2.49 11.07
N TRP A 293 -0.43 -3.77 10.68
CA TRP A 293 -1.69 -4.51 10.58
C TRP A 293 -2.34 -4.75 11.95
N VAL A 294 -1.55 -5.01 13.00
CA VAL A 294 -2.07 -5.08 14.36
C VAL A 294 -2.66 -3.74 14.79
N CYS A 295 -1.98 -2.62 14.52
CA CYS A 295 -2.49 -1.28 14.80
C CYS A 295 -3.77 -0.96 14.03
N TYR A 296 -3.81 -1.28 12.73
CA TYR A 296 -4.92 -0.89 11.87
C TYR A 296 -6.14 -1.81 12.01
N LEU A 297 -5.96 -3.12 11.83
CA LEU A 297 -7.08 -4.08 11.92
C LEU A 297 -7.19 -4.72 13.30
N GLY A 298 -6.09 -5.14 13.89
CA GLY A 298 -6.12 -5.88 15.16
C GLY A 298 -6.83 -5.11 16.27
N VAL A 299 -6.47 -3.85 16.46
CA VAL A 299 -7.10 -2.99 17.48
C VAL A 299 -8.56 -2.68 17.12
N ASN A 300 -8.87 -2.46 15.84
CA ASN A 300 -10.25 -2.19 15.42
C ASN A 300 -11.19 -3.39 15.61
N LEU A 301 -10.68 -4.61 15.47
CA LEU A 301 -11.47 -5.83 15.58
C LEU A 301 -11.56 -6.39 17.01
N LEU A 302 -10.48 -6.25 17.78
CA LEU A 302 -10.33 -6.91 19.09
C LEU A 302 -10.25 -5.92 20.26
N GLY A 303 -9.94 -4.65 19.99
CA GLY A 303 -9.70 -3.63 21.01
C GLY A 303 -10.99 -3.07 21.60
N LYS A 304 -11.06 -3.04 22.94
CA LYS A 304 -12.03 -2.22 23.68
C LYS A 304 -11.35 -0.91 24.02
N GLY A 305 -11.71 0.19 23.34
CA GLY A 305 -11.09 1.49 23.57
C GLY A 305 -11.86 2.61 22.87
N LEU A 306 -11.38 3.85 23.02
CA LEU A 306 -12.00 5.07 22.45
C LEU A 306 -12.08 5.05 20.92
N HIS A 307 -11.27 4.22 20.27
CA HIS A 307 -11.15 4.10 18.80
C HIS A 307 -11.70 2.78 18.25
N SER A 308 -12.50 2.02 18.99
CA SER A 308 -13.04 0.75 18.48
C SER A 308 -14.28 0.98 17.62
N TYR A 309 -14.36 0.28 16.48
CA TYR A 309 -15.55 0.28 15.61
C TYR A 309 -16.60 -0.78 16.02
N GLY A 310 -16.40 -1.46 17.18
CA GLY A 310 -17.42 -2.29 17.79
C GLY A 310 -17.82 -3.58 17.07
N TRP A 311 -16.93 -4.21 16.28
CA TRP A 311 -17.29 -5.43 15.55
C TRP A 311 -17.61 -6.64 16.44
N PHE A 312 -16.98 -6.75 17.61
CA PHE A 312 -17.13 -7.89 18.52
C PHE A 312 -17.69 -7.50 19.90
N SER A 313 -18.34 -6.36 20.03
CA SER A 313 -19.03 -5.91 21.25
C SER A 313 -20.52 -6.18 21.20
#